data_d5a86b6b316cb6f7591634e2a8c64a9f
#
_entry.id   d5a86b6b316cb6f7591634e2a8c64a9f
#
_cell.length_a   1.000
_cell.length_b   1.000
_cell.length_c   1.000
_cell.angle_alpha   90.00
_cell.angle_beta   90.00
_cell.angle_gamma   90.00
#
_symmetry.space_group_name_H-M   'P 1'
#
loop_
_entity.id
_entity.type
_entity.pdbx_description
1 polymer ?
#
loop_
_entity_poly.entity_id
_entity_poly.type
_entity_poly.pdbx_seq_one_letter_code
_entity_poly.pdbx_strand_id
1 'polypeptide(L)'
;MLGVGGATALAGCSGSGDGGDGSDGNETDGSDGSDGGTDRSTYSTAAAASFTTLNPIYNDENGAGNAIARALDQGYTFNADNEYVPLLYDMSTEDGEVWTFEVREGLEFSDPYGEVTASDFVYLIQEIHQGGWASSVSATYWTGVEVEQTGEYEFQATLGSPSLLWPESYEPLLYPIPEDLLQPYVEEEDAEGLRQDEELLELQFSGNLGPYVLDEWQRDGGTQYSRNDDYYLQDADDLPDVFNEAPYFEEAEIQVLGEQASRLGALETGAVDSAAIPPERVQEYREKDGIYVNRVPQPYNEKLSVNMRDNGWTTGPGNMFRHIPFRQAMAAAIDKQSLIQGVFRDFAETHFTWQPRFSNFYPPEEDIPRFGVGENYGSEYARGLAEEAFEQSEYDYGFDGETMVDPDGNQVQLSLYHSAGQETEQLMGEFIAQELGSNLGIDVSLEAIDGTRFDTEYYTTTDFPTPERNEEGEVTNVPDELVDTVNGEEVEWTSPTATNPGPRNITGNEDWDMEIVYGLNTFPRNPLTNSVFFDGPTGSYNPVGYYPEFDARELFDTAEQATSEEELADALVDIFVNLAEEQPYIMLAFPDSTVGYREGLEGPVEDFSNGWNLPAWRYEQ
;
A
#
# COMPACT_ATOMS: atom_id res chain seq x y z
N MET A 1 5.96 -2.51 -11.98
CA MET A 1 4.62 -2.82 -11.45
C MET A 1 4.84 -3.59 -10.17
N LEU A 2 4.72 -2.93 -9.04
CA LEU A 2 4.89 -3.57 -7.74
C LEU A 2 3.51 -3.98 -7.27
N GLY A 3 3.17 -5.25 -7.44
CA GLY A 3 2.02 -5.87 -6.81
C GLY A 3 2.30 -6.01 -5.32
N VAL A 4 1.60 -5.28 -4.50
CA VAL A 4 1.66 -5.42 -3.05
C VAL A 4 0.51 -6.30 -2.61
N GLY A 5 0.84 -7.46 -2.07
CA GLY A 5 -0.10 -8.34 -1.41
C GLY A 5 -0.80 -7.69 -0.22
N GLY A 6 -2.02 -7.99 -0.10
CA GLY A 6 -3.04 -7.80 0.88
C GLY A 6 -2.77 -7.06 2.18
N ALA A 7 -3.27 -5.87 2.25
CA ALA A 7 -3.91 -5.35 3.44
C ALA A 7 -5.21 -4.71 2.98
N THR A 8 -6.29 -5.04 3.62
CA THR A 8 -7.64 -4.57 3.29
C THR A 8 -7.73 -3.05 3.43
N ALA A 9 -7.28 -2.32 2.40
CA ALA A 9 -7.48 -0.89 2.33
C ALA A 9 -8.59 -0.60 1.32
N LEU A 10 -9.72 -0.13 1.81
CA LEU A 10 -10.77 0.47 1.00
C LEU A 10 -10.25 1.81 0.43
N ALA A 11 -9.47 1.73 -0.65
CA ALA A 11 -9.04 2.92 -1.35
C ALA A 11 -10.16 3.39 -2.29
N GLY A 12 -10.62 4.63 -2.09
CA GLY A 12 -11.57 5.26 -2.98
C GLY A 12 -10.93 5.56 -4.33
N CYS A 13 -11.43 4.96 -5.40
CA CYS A 13 -11.10 5.36 -6.76
C CYS A 13 -12.07 6.46 -7.22
N SER A 14 -11.52 7.59 -7.61
CA SER A 14 -12.24 8.63 -8.34
C SER A 14 -12.25 8.30 -9.83
N GLY A 15 -13.41 8.01 -10.38
CA GLY A 15 -13.64 7.94 -11.81
C GLY A 15 -14.53 9.08 -12.27
N SER A 16 -14.02 9.95 -13.14
CA SER A 16 -14.79 11.00 -13.80
C SER A 16 -15.52 10.41 -15.02
N GLY A 17 -16.85 10.55 -15.09
CA GLY A 17 -17.65 10.23 -16.23
C GLY A 17 -18.71 11.29 -16.49
N ASP A 18 -18.64 11.89 -17.65
CA ASP A 18 -19.46 12.98 -18.18
C ASP A 18 -20.91 12.53 -18.45
N GLY A 19 -21.85 13.50 -18.39
CA GLY A 19 -23.28 13.33 -18.30
C GLY A 19 -24.00 12.82 -19.54
N GLY A 20 -25.21 12.34 -19.30
CA GLY A 20 -26.22 11.99 -20.28
C GLY A 20 -27.60 11.87 -19.68
N ASP A 21 -28.41 12.87 -19.95
CA ASP A 21 -29.82 13.05 -19.59
C ASP A 21 -30.75 11.95 -20.15
N GLY A 22 -31.74 11.49 -19.36
CA GLY A 22 -32.81 10.62 -19.87
C GLY A 22 -33.75 10.10 -18.77
N SER A 23 -34.82 10.87 -18.50
CA SER A 23 -35.95 10.48 -17.67
C SER A 23 -36.68 9.26 -18.19
N ASP A 24 -37.13 8.36 -17.31
CA ASP A 24 -38.58 8.03 -17.23
C ASP A 24 -38.88 7.23 -15.95
N GLY A 25 -39.94 7.64 -15.27
CA GLY A 25 -40.39 7.13 -14.02
C GLY A 25 -41.09 5.78 -14.10
N ASN A 26 -40.99 5.02 -13.04
CA ASN A 26 -42.03 4.05 -12.68
C ASN A 26 -42.22 4.06 -11.16
N GLU A 27 -43.37 4.51 -10.73
CA GLU A 27 -43.87 4.42 -9.37
C GLU A 27 -44.20 2.96 -9.05
N THR A 28 -43.60 2.41 -8.00
CA THR A 28 -44.14 1.24 -7.33
C THR A 28 -44.31 1.50 -5.83
N ASP A 29 -45.47 1.16 -5.44
CA ASP A 29 -46.25 1.37 -4.23
C ASP A 29 -45.51 1.00 -2.94
N GLY A 30 -45.77 1.79 -1.89
CA GLY A 30 -45.23 1.58 -0.57
C GLY A 30 -45.72 0.28 0.08
N SER A 31 -44.85 -0.36 0.80
CA SER A 31 -45.22 -1.32 1.83
C SER A 31 -44.64 -0.90 3.18
N ASP A 32 -45.51 -0.94 4.14
CA ASP A 32 -45.47 -0.58 5.55
C ASP A 32 -44.13 -0.91 6.25
N GLY A 33 -43.67 0.05 7.05
CA GLY A 33 -42.65 -0.17 8.05
C GLY A 33 -43.04 -1.22 9.08
N SER A 34 -42.38 -2.33 9.10
CA SER A 34 -42.33 -3.22 10.24
C SER A 34 -41.04 -2.94 11.00
N ASP A 35 -41.20 -2.40 12.21
CA ASP A 35 -40.22 -2.38 13.28
C ASP A 35 -39.95 -3.87 13.62
N GLY A 36 -38.92 -4.46 12.98
CA GLY A 36 -38.52 -5.84 13.17
C GLY A 36 -37.11 -5.84 13.74
N GLY A 37 -36.94 -6.40 14.91
CA GLY A 37 -35.64 -6.81 15.43
C GLY A 37 -34.92 -7.61 14.33
N THR A 38 -33.76 -7.14 13.94
CA THR A 38 -33.01 -7.65 12.80
C THR A 38 -32.33 -8.94 13.18
N ASP A 39 -33.00 -10.05 12.95
CA ASP A 39 -32.34 -11.33 12.71
C ASP A 39 -31.75 -11.24 11.29
N ARG A 40 -30.58 -10.56 11.17
CA ARG A 40 -29.92 -10.42 9.88
C ARG A 40 -29.05 -11.64 9.66
N SER A 41 -29.47 -12.48 8.76
CA SER A 41 -28.74 -13.67 8.34
C SER A 41 -27.67 -13.38 7.28
N THR A 42 -27.71 -12.19 6.64
CA THR A 42 -26.82 -11.80 5.55
C THR A 42 -25.92 -10.64 5.97
N TYR A 43 -24.62 -10.70 5.63
CA TYR A 43 -23.68 -9.60 5.71
C TYR A 43 -23.41 -9.03 4.30
N SER A 44 -23.74 -7.76 4.11
CA SER A 44 -23.58 -7.08 2.82
C SER A 44 -22.60 -5.91 2.91
N THR A 45 -21.71 -5.78 1.92
CA THR A 45 -20.81 -4.62 1.79
C THR A 45 -20.88 -4.01 0.40
N ALA A 46 -20.55 -2.71 0.28
CA ALA A 46 -20.54 -2.01 -1.00
C ALA A 46 -19.10 -1.82 -1.50
N ALA A 47 -18.87 -2.21 -2.77
CA ALA A 47 -17.63 -1.94 -3.51
C ALA A 47 -17.84 -0.80 -4.53
N ALA A 48 -16.77 -0.03 -4.80
CA ALA A 48 -16.81 1.08 -5.75
C ALA A 48 -16.62 0.65 -7.20
N ALA A 49 -15.95 -0.48 -7.43
CA ALA A 49 -15.63 -1.02 -8.74
C ALA A 49 -15.88 -2.52 -8.81
N SER A 50 -16.12 -3.03 -10.00
CA SER A 50 -16.16 -4.46 -10.31
C SER A 50 -14.76 -5.07 -10.29
N PHE A 51 -14.69 -6.40 -10.25
CA PHE A 51 -13.45 -7.18 -10.26
C PHE A 51 -13.15 -7.67 -11.66
N THR A 52 -11.86 -7.68 -12.05
CA THR A 52 -11.46 -8.19 -13.38
C THR A 52 -11.34 -9.71 -13.37
N THR A 53 -10.91 -10.30 -12.25
CA THR A 53 -10.76 -11.75 -12.06
C THR A 53 -10.96 -12.15 -10.61
N LEU A 54 -11.47 -13.35 -10.37
CA LEU A 54 -11.42 -14.03 -9.08
C LEU A 54 -10.47 -15.25 -9.11
N ASN A 55 -9.72 -15.44 -10.20
CA ASN A 55 -8.70 -16.49 -10.27
C ASN A 55 -7.52 -16.12 -9.37
N PRO A 56 -7.22 -16.90 -8.30
CA PRO A 56 -6.18 -16.56 -7.32
C PRO A 56 -4.77 -16.45 -7.90
N ILE A 57 -4.49 -17.14 -9.02
CA ILE A 57 -3.18 -17.12 -9.69
C ILE A 57 -2.90 -15.75 -10.35
N TYR A 58 -3.95 -15.04 -10.76
CA TYR A 58 -3.87 -13.82 -11.58
C TYR A 58 -4.46 -12.58 -10.90
N ASN A 59 -4.90 -12.69 -9.66
CA ASN A 59 -5.47 -11.56 -8.93
C ASN A 59 -4.37 -10.62 -8.42
N ASP A 60 -4.41 -9.37 -8.85
CA ASP A 60 -3.59 -8.25 -8.37
C ASP A 60 -4.43 -7.07 -7.84
N GLU A 61 -5.75 -7.28 -7.67
CA GLU A 61 -6.70 -6.27 -7.20
C GLU A 61 -7.13 -6.53 -5.75
N ASN A 62 -7.06 -5.52 -4.89
CA ASN A 62 -7.51 -5.63 -3.49
C ASN A 62 -9.00 -6.00 -3.39
N GLY A 63 -9.85 -5.43 -4.26
CA GLY A 63 -11.29 -5.72 -4.27
C GLY A 63 -11.59 -7.18 -4.59
N ALA A 64 -10.93 -7.74 -5.59
CA ALA A 64 -11.04 -9.15 -5.95
C ALA A 64 -10.45 -10.06 -4.86
N GLY A 65 -9.31 -9.67 -4.25
CA GLY A 65 -8.74 -10.38 -3.09
C GLY A 65 -9.73 -10.50 -1.92
N ASN A 66 -10.45 -9.42 -1.61
CA ASN A 66 -11.52 -9.43 -0.59
C ASN A 66 -12.70 -10.34 -0.97
N ALA A 67 -13.01 -10.47 -2.25
CA ALA A 67 -14.05 -11.39 -2.73
C ALA A 67 -13.58 -12.84 -2.67
N ILE A 68 -12.33 -13.14 -3.07
CA ILE A 68 -11.72 -14.47 -2.96
C ILE A 68 -11.66 -14.91 -1.50
N ALA A 69 -11.20 -14.06 -0.58
CA ALA A 69 -11.04 -14.36 0.84
C ALA A 69 -12.36 -14.71 1.57
N ARG A 70 -13.52 -14.50 0.95
CA ARG A 70 -14.80 -15.01 1.47
C ARG A 70 -15.02 -16.49 1.18
N ALA A 71 -14.42 -17.03 0.12
CA ALA A 71 -14.62 -18.42 -0.28
C ALA A 71 -13.34 -19.27 -0.15
N LEU A 72 -12.19 -18.64 0.01
CA LEU A 72 -10.90 -19.33 0.04
C LEU A 72 -9.94 -18.57 0.96
N ASP A 73 -9.58 -19.16 2.09
CA ASP A 73 -8.60 -18.60 3.01
C ASP A 73 -7.18 -18.66 2.41
N GLN A 74 -6.35 -17.75 2.89
CA GLN A 74 -4.91 -17.76 2.65
C GLN A 74 -4.18 -18.55 3.73
N GLY A 75 -2.90 -18.82 3.53
CA GLY A 75 -2.10 -19.59 4.47
C GLY A 75 -2.09 -19.06 5.90
N TYR A 76 -2.07 -17.73 6.05
CA TYR A 76 -2.01 -17.04 7.34
C TYR A 76 -2.59 -15.63 7.27
N THR A 77 -2.75 -15.00 8.42
CA THR A 77 -3.12 -13.58 8.56
C THR A 77 -2.37 -12.93 9.73
N PHE A 78 -2.64 -11.65 9.99
CA PHE A 78 -2.17 -10.94 11.19
C PHE A 78 -3.36 -10.36 11.93
N ASN A 79 -3.38 -10.53 13.26
CA ASN A 79 -4.44 -9.98 14.11
C ASN A 79 -4.27 -8.48 14.39
N ALA A 80 -5.17 -7.90 15.20
CA ALA A 80 -5.13 -6.49 15.56
C ALA A 80 -3.89 -6.08 16.37
N ASP A 81 -3.23 -7.00 17.03
CA ASP A 81 -1.97 -6.76 17.77
C ASP A 81 -0.72 -6.96 16.87
N ASN A 82 -0.92 -7.10 15.55
CA ASN A 82 0.11 -7.41 14.56
C ASN A 82 0.81 -8.78 14.76
N GLU A 83 0.18 -9.68 15.48
CA GLU A 83 0.69 -11.03 15.67
C GLU A 83 0.31 -11.93 14.48
N TYR A 84 1.24 -12.75 14.05
CA TYR A 84 1.03 -13.78 13.02
C TYR A 84 0.01 -14.82 13.50
N VAL A 85 -0.97 -15.16 12.65
CA VAL A 85 -2.01 -16.14 12.89
C VAL A 85 -2.02 -17.15 11.76
N PRO A 86 -1.58 -18.40 11.99
CA PRO A 86 -1.61 -19.46 10.98
C PRO A 86 -3.06 -19.86 10.68
N LEU A 87 -3.42 -19.97 9.40
CA LEU A 87 -4.72 -20.43 8.94
C LEU A 87 -4.61 -21.80 8.28
N LEU A 88 -4.19 -21.87 7.01
CA LEU A 88 -4.06 -23.14 6.28
C LEU A 88 -2.71 -23.82 6.50
N TYR A 89 -1.69 -23.09 6.86
CA TYR A 89 -0.37 -23.60 7.25
C TYR A 89 0.30 -22.69 8.25
N ASP A 90 1.21 -23.24 9.04
CA ASP A 90 2.13 -22.52 9.90
C ASP A 90 3.51 -22.43 9.26
N MET A 91 4.25 -21.37 9.55
CA MET A 91 5.60 -21.14 9.03
C MET A 91 6.59 -20.95 10.18
N SER A 92 7.75 -21.59 10.09
CA SER A 92 8.82 -21.44 11.07
C SER A 92 10.19 -21.46 10.44
N THR A 93 11.15 -20.76 11.06
CA THR A 93 12.56 -20.76 10.68
C THR A 93 13.46 -20.67 11.91
N GLU A 94 14.70 -21.14 11.80
CA GLU A 94 15.74 -20.93 12.83
C GLU A 94 16.76 -19.84 12.41
N ASP A 95 16.87 -19.56 11.11
CA ASP A 95 17.95 -18.75 10.54
C ASP A 95 17.48 -17.72 9.47
N GLY A 96 16.19 -17.71 9.16
CA GLY A 96 15.62 -16.89 8.10
C GLY A 96 15.90 -17.38 6.68
N GLU A 97 16.77 -18.39 6.49
CA GLU A 97 17.12 -18.94 5.16
C GLU A 97 16.24 -20.12 4.78
N VAL A 98 16.03 -21.06 5.74
CA VAL A 98 15.17 -22.23 5.53
C VAL A 98 13.88 -22.04 6.30
N TRP A 99 12.77 -21.98 5.57
CA TRP A 99 11.44 -21.90 6.13
C TRP A 99 10.70 -23.22 5.99
N THR A 100 10.17 -23.72 7.10
CA THR A 100 9.33 -24.94 7.15
C THR A 100 7.88 -24.51 7.17
N PHE A 101 7.08 -25.10 6.28
CA PHE A 101 5.63 -24.94 6.18
C PHE A 101 4.98 -26.22 6.68
N GLU A 102 4.17 -26.11 7.72
CA GLU A 102 3.34 -27.20 8.26
C GLU A 102 1.90 -26.97 7.84
N VAL A 103 1.43 -27.74 6.83
CA VAL A 103 0.06 -27.66 6.33
C VAL A 103 -0.90 -28.29 7.36
N ARG A 104 -1.99 -27.60 7.64
CA ARG A 104 -3.03 -28.06 8.57
C ARG A 104 -3.67 -29.36 8.05
N GLU A 105 -3.81 -30.37 8.91
CA GLU A 105 -4.52 -31.60 8.60
C GLU A 105 -6.05 -31.38 8.55
N GLY A 106 -6.76 -32.12 7.71
CA GLY A 106 -8.22 -32.06 7.60
C GLY A 106 -8.75 -30.94 6.70
N LEU A 107 -7.87 -30.29 5.95
CA LEU A 107 -8.27 -29.40 4.86
C LEU A 107 -8.71 -30.24 3.65
N GLU A 108 -9.86 -29.91 3.06
CA GLU A 108 -10.43 -30.65 1.94
C GLU A 108 -10.87 -29.71 0.82
N PHE A 109 -10.46 -30.00 -0.40
CA PHE A 109 -11.05 -29.41 -1.60
C PHE A 109 -12.43 -29.96 -1.87
N SER A 110 -13.20 -29.31 -2.74
CA SER A 110 -14.45 -29.87 -3.27
C SER A 110 -14.21 -31.18 -4.03
N ASP A 111 -15.21 -32.07 -4.07
CA ASP A 111 -15.18 -33.23 -4.96
C ASP A 111 -14.92 -32.79 -6.42
N PRO A 112 -14.00 -33.44 -7.17
CA PRO A 112 -13.39 -34.74 -6.89
C PRO A 112 -11.98 -34.70 -6.27
N TYR A 113 -11.45 -33.55 -5.82
CA TYR A 113 -10.02 -33.33 -5.57
C TYR A 113 -9.55 -33.91 -4.22
N GLY A 114 -10.42 -33.92 -3.18
CA GLY A 114 -10.13 -34.55 -1.89
C GLY A 114 -9.25 -33.70 -0.96
N GLU A 115 -8.40 -34.37 -0.18
CA GLU A 115 -7.61 -33.74 0.90
C GLU A 115 -6.50 -32.82 0.37
N VAL A 116 -6.30 -31.68 1.04
CA VAL A 116 -5.18 -30.74 0.76
C VAL A 116 -3.92 -31.27 1.43
N THR A 117 -2.83 -31.34 0.68
CA THR A 117 -1.54 -31.79 1.17
C THR A 117 -0.42 -30.81 0.76
N ALA A 118 0.79 -31.03 1.28
CA ALA A 118 1.97 -30.26 0.88
C ALA A 118 2.26 -30.35 -0.63
N SER A 119 1.85 -31.45 -1.29
CA SER A 119 2.02 -31.64 -2.74
C SER A 119 1.33 -30.55 -3.56
N ASP A 120 0.10 -30.12 -3.15
CA ASP A 120 -0.66 -29.10 -3.87
C ASP A 120 0.06 -27.74 -3.86
N PHE A 121 0.62 -27.36 -2.71
CA PHE A 121 1.40 -26.13 -2.59
C PHE A 121 2.72 -26.20 -3.36
N VAL A 122 3.46 -27.31 -3.24
CA VAL A 122 4.74 -27.50 -3.96
C VAL A 122 4.51 -27.50 -5.47
N TYR A 123 3.45 -28.16 -5.95
CA TYR A 123 3.09 -28.17 -7.37
C TYR A 123 2.74 -26.78 -7.88
N LEU A 124 1.90 -26.04 -7.15
CA LEU A 124 1.53 -24.65 -7.46
C LEU A 124 2.79 -23.76 -7.58
N ILE A 125 3.71 -23.87 -6.61
CA ILE A 125 4.93 -23.07 -6.63
C ILE A 125 5.82 -23.45 -7.82
N GLN A 126 6.17 -24.73 -7.96
CA GLN A 126 7.16 -25.17 -8.94
C GLN A 126 6.66 -25.07 -10.37
N GLU A 127 5.41 -25.49 -10.64
CA GLU A 127 4.90 -25.61 -12.00
C GLU A 127 4.20 -24.31 -12.48
N ILE A 128 3.57 -23.54 -11.57
CA ILE A 128 2.84 -22.33 -11.93
C ILE A 128 3.67 -21.07 -11.64
N HIS A 129 4.12 -20.87 -10.40
CA HIS A 129 4.82 -19.63 -10.04
C HIS A 129 6.25 -19.59 -10.59
N GLN A 130 6.98 -20.70 -10.57
CA GLN A 130 8.32 -20.82 -11.11
C GLN A 130 8.37 -21.27 -12.58
N GLY A 131 7.29 -21.84 -13.11
CA GLY A 131 7.22 -22.42 -14.45
C GLY A 131 7.43 -21.42 -15.60
N GLY A 132 7.31 -20.11 -15.35
CA GLY A 132 7.55 -19.04 -16.32
C GLY A 132 6.52 -18.93 -17.46
N TRP A 133 5.88 -20.04 -17.86
CA TRP A 133 4.85 -20.09 -18.90
C TRP A 133 3.52 -19.46 -18.46
N ALA A 134 3.14 -19.67 -17.19
CA ALA A 134 1.86 -19.22 -16.63
C ALA A 134 1.78 -17.71 -16.45
N SER A 135 2.89 -17.02 -16.22
CA SER A 135 2.95 -15.58 -15.93
C SER A 135 2.06 -15.20 -14.74
N SER A 136 2.13 -15.97 -13.66
CA SER A 136 1.37 -15.71 -12.43
C SER A 136 1.81 -14.41 -11.77
N VAL A 137 0.94 -13.77 -10.99
CA VAL A 137 1.29 -12.53 -10.27
C VAL A 137 2.34 -12.75 -9.20
N SER A 138 2.43 -13.98 -8.64
CA SER A 138 3.40 -14.35 -7.60
C SER A 138 4.74 -14.87 -8.14
N ALA A 139 4.94 -14.93 -9.47
CA ALA A 139 6.15 -15.51 -10.07
C ALA A 139 7.46 -14.87 -9.58
N THR A 140 7.46 -13.55 -9.34
CA THR A 140 8.64 -12.82 -8.86
C THR A 140 9.01 -13.19 -7.43
N TYR A 141 8.05 -13.51 -6.58
CA TYR A 141 8.25 -13.85 -5.16
C TYR A 141 8.93 -15.21 -4.97
N TRP A 142 8.70 -16.12 -5.91
CA TRP A 142 9.26 -17.48 -5.87
C TRP A 142 10.49 -17.66 -6.76
N THR A 143 10.96 -16.59 -7.42
CA THR A 143 12.18 -16.66 -8.25
C THR A 143 13.40 -16.86 -7.38
N GLY A 144 14.14 -17.97 -7.63
CA GLY A 144 15.35 -18.32 -6.87
C GLY A 144 15.11 -18.97 -5.50
N VAL A 145 13.86 -19.22 -5.13
CA VAL A 145 13.50 -20.00 -3.93
C VAL A 145 13.51 -21.49 -4.29
N GLU A 146 14.26 -22.31 -3.54
CA GLU A 146 14.23 -23.76 -3.70
C GLU A 146 13.12 -24.34 -2.81
N VAL A 147 12.20 -25.13 -3.39
CA VAL A 147 11.07 -25.71 -2.66
C VAL A 147 11.12 -27.22 -2.72
N GLU A 148 11.01 -27.91 -1.56
CA GLU A 148 11.04 -29.36 -1.43
C GLU A 148 9.93 -29.85 -0.49
N GLN A 149 9.15 -30.83 -0.94
CA GLN A 149 8.22 -31.54 -0.06
C GLN A 149 9.00 -32.47 0.88
N THR A 150 8.84 -32.31 2.19
CA THR A 150 9.53 -33.08 3.23
C THR A 150 8.61 -34.10 3.94
N GLY A 151 7.29 -33.90 3.83
CA GLY A 151 6.26 -34.77 4.41
C GLY A 151 4.95 -34.74 3.63
N GLU A 152 3.94 -35.43 4.12
CA GLU A 152 2.58 -35.41 3.55
C GLU A 152 1.95 -34.02 3.73
N TYR A 153 2.18 -33.39 4.90
CA TYR A 153 1.71 -32.07 5.28
C TYR A 153 2.86 -31.10 5.57
N GLU A 154 4.05 -31.34 5.05
CA GLU A 154 5.22 -30.53 5.32
C GLU A 154 6.01 -30.28 4.03
N PHE A 155 6.42 -29.03 3.81
CA PHE A 155 7.39 -28.68 2.79
C PHE A 155 8.34 -27.60 3.29
N GLN A 156 9.46 -27.44 2.63
CA GLN A 156 10.44 -26.41 2.94
C GLN A 156 10.70 -25.51 1.75
N ALA A 157 10.93 -24.24 2.05
CA ALA A 157 11.41 -23.24 1.10
C ALA A 157 12.77 -22.73 1.58
N THR A 158 13.78 -22.77 0.70
CA THR A 158 15.11 -22.22 0.97
C THR A 158 15.28 -20.95 0.16
N LEU A 159 15.48 -19.83 0.86
CA LEU A 159 15.67 -18.51 0.26
C LEU A 159 17.12 -18.35 -0.25
N GLY A 160 17.33 -17.48 -1.23
CA GLY A 160 18.66 -17.13 -1.71
C GLY A 160 19.48 -16.25 -0.74
N SER A 161 18.80 -15.60 0.19
CA SER A 161 19.35 -14.83 1.31
C SER A 161 18.41 -14.94 2.51
N PRO A 162 18.91 -14.91 3.75
CA PRO A 162 18.06 -14.92 4.93
C PRO A 162 17.06 -13.77 4.93
N SER A 163 15.83 -14.01 5.38
CA SER A 163 14.82 -12.98 5.61
C SER A 163 13.95 -13.38 6.80
N LEU A 164 14.08 -12.69 7.92
CA LEU A 164 13.23 -12.91 9.10
C LEU A 164 11.81 -12.35 8.90
N LEU A 165 11.64 -11.37 8.01
CA LEU A 165 10.36 -10.72 7.68
C LEU A 165 9.69 -11.30 6.42
N TRP A 166 10.04 -12.51 6.02
CA TRP A 166 9.43 -13.09 4.83
C TRP A 166 7.91 -13.24 4.90
N PRO A 167 7.31 -13.73 6.02
CA PRO A 167 5.85 -13.74 6.17
C PRO A 167 5.22 -12.33 6.12
N GLU A 168 5.90 -11.33 6.69
CA GLU A 168 5.45 -9.95 6.73
C GLU A 168 5.45 -9.25 5.36
N SER A 169 6.19 -9.80 4.39
CA SER A 169 6.16 -9.32 2.99
C SER A 169 4.95 -9.82 2.22
N TYR A 170 4.22 -10.80 2.75
CA TYR A 170 3.14 -11.54 2.07
C TYR A 170 3.60 -12.28 0.79
N GLU A 171 4.90 -12.38 0.53
CA GLU A 171 5.42 -13.14 -0.61
C GLU A 171 5.12 -14.64 -0.51
N PRO A 172 5.24 -15.27 0.71
CA PRO A 172 4.91 -16.68 0.87
C PRO A 172 3.41 -16.95 1.08
N LEU A 173 2.55 -15.93 0.94
CA LEU A 173 1.12 -16.09 1.09
C LEU A 173 0.53 -16.82 -0.11
N LEU A 174 0.01 -18.03 0.11
CA LEU A 174 -0.48 -18.92 -0.94
C LEU A 174 -1.97 -19.24 -0.74
N TYR A 175 -2.67 -19.39 -1.84
CA TYR A 175 -3.97 -20.06 -1.91
C TYR A 175 -3.73 -21.51 -2.34
N PRO A 176 -4.27 -22.52 -1.64
CA PRO A 176 -4.18 -23.89 -2.11
C PRO A 176 -5.06 -24.09 -3.35
N ILE A 177 -4.50 -24.74 -4.37
CA ILE A 177 -5.21 -25.09 -5.60
C ILE A 177 -4.91 -26.55 -5.91
N PRO A 178 -5.91 -27.39 -6.24
CA PRO A 178 -5.68 -28.81 -6.47
C PRO A 178 -4.66 -29.08 -7.60
N GLU A 179 -3.67 -29.93 -7.36
CA GLU A 179 -2.73 -30.35 -8.38
C GLU A 179 -3.45 -30.92 -9.62
N ASP A 180 -4.47 -31.76 -9.41
CA ASP A 180 -5.27 -32.39 -10.49
C ASP A 180 -6.00 -31.36 -11.38
N LEU A 181 -6.39 -30.20 -10.82
CA LEU A 181 -7.00 -29.09 -11.56
C LEU A 181 -5.97 -28.37 -12.44
N LEU A 182 -4.75 -28.19 -11.92
CA LEU A 182 -3.69 -27.47 -12.62
C LEU A 182 -2.97 -28.31 -13.69
N GLN A 183 -2.85 -29.62 -13.48
CA GLN A 183 -2.07 -30.53 -14.32
C GLN A 183 -2.35 -30.43 -15.82
N PRO A 184 -3.61 -30.36 -16.31
CA PRO A 184 -3.88 -30.25 -17.75
C PRO A 184 -3.28 -29.00 -18.40
N TYR A 185 -3.26 -27.86 -17.66
CA TYR A 185 -2.69 -26.60 -18.13
C TYR A 185 -1.17 -26.62 -18.11
N VAL A 186 -0.55 -27.27 -17.11
CA VAL A 186 0.88 -27.46 -17.01
C VAL A 186 1.42 -28.34 -18.15
N GLU A 187 0.74 -29.46 -18.46
CA GLU A 187 1.13 -30.38 -19.54
C GLU A 187 1.11 -29.72 -20.94
N GLU A 188 0.22 -28.73 -21.14
CA GLU A 188 0.06 -28.04 -22.43
C GLU A 188 0.70 -26.63 -22.42
N GLU A 189 1.21 -26.15 -21.27
CA GLU A 189 1.67 -24.77 -21.03
C GLU A 189 0.61 -23.73 -21.48
N ASP A 190 -0.68 -24.03 -21.20
CA ASP A 190 -1.83 -23.21 -21.62
C ASP A 190 -2.18 -22.12 -20.60
N ALA A 191 -1.42 -21.02 -20.60
CA ALA A 191 -1.67 -19.87 -19.74
C ALA A 191 -3.01 -19.20 -19.95
N GLU A 192 -3.52 -19.18 -21.19
CA GLU A 192 -4.82 -18.55 -21.48
C GLU A 192 -5.96 -19.43 -20.99
N GLY A 193 -5.88 -20.74 -21.18
CA GLY A 193 -6.84 -21.70 -20.63
C GLY A 193 -6.89 -21.61 -19.10
N LEU A 194 -5.73 -21.60 -18.44
CA LEU A 194 -5.61 -21.48 -16.98
C LEU A 194 -6.23 -20.15 -16.47
N ARG A 195 -6.03 -19.05 -17.19
CA ARG A 195 -6.58 -17.73 -16.82
C ARG A 195 -8.10 -17.66 -16.94
N GLN A 196 -8.69 -18.41 -17.86
CA GLN A 196 -10.12 -18.39 -18.20
C GLN A 196 -10.88 -19.61 -17.65
N ASP A 197 -10.22 -20.45 -16.87
CA ASP A 197 -10.86 -21.63 -16.29
C ASP A 197 -12.01 -21.22 -15.37
N GLU A 198 -13.22 -21.75 -15.64
CA GLU A 198 -14.44 -21.39 -14.90
C GLU A 198 -14.39 -21.88 -13.46
N GLU A 199 -13.75 -23.01 -13.19
CA GLU A 199 -13.65 -23.58 -11.83
C GLU A 199 -12.72 -22.74 -10.95
N LEU A 200 -11.63 -22.19 -11.52
CA LEU A 200 -10.77 -21.22 -10.85
C LEU A 200 -11.43 -19.86 -10.67
N LEU A 201 -12.14 -19.37 -11.71
CA LEU A 201 -12.81 -18.07 -11.68
C LEU A 201 -14.01 -18.03 -10.73
N GLU A 202 -14.67 -19.14 -10.50
CA GLU A 202 -15.83 -19.28 -9.62
C GLU A 202 -15.49 -19.98 -8.30
N LEU A 203 -14.20 -20.23 -8.02
CA LEU A 203 -13.68 -20.83 -6.79
C LEU A 203 -14.37 -22.16 -6.42
N GLN A 204 -14.80 -22.95 -7.42
CA GLN A 204 -15.60 -24.16 -7.21
C GLN A 204 -14.83 -25.28 -6.50
N PHE A 205 -13.49 -25.20 -6.50
CA PHE A 205 -12.60 -26.16 -5.85
C PHE A 205 -12.43 -25.91 -4.33
N SER A 206 -12.95 -24.82 -3.77
CA SER A 206 -12.58 -24.32 -2.44
C SER A 206 -12.94 -25.23 -1.25
N GLY A 207 -13.90 -26.16 -1.40
CA GLY A 207 -14.19 -27.17 -0.36
C GLY A 207 -14.49 -26.57 1.01
N ASN A 208 -13.73 -27.01 2.03
CA ASN A 208 -13.86 -26.47 3.38
C ASN A 208 -12.90 -25.30 3.69
N LEU A 209 -12.19 -24.78 2.71
CA LEU A 209 -11.06 -23.87 2.85
C LEU A 209 -11.44 -22.39 3.07
N GLY A 210 -12.72 -22.06 3.10
CA GLY A 210 -13.16 -20.70 3.32
C GLY A 210 -14.49 -20.63 4.07
N PRO A 211 -14.82 -19.45 4.66
CA PRO A 211 -16.02 -19.29 5.49
C PRO A 211 -17.33 -19.39 4.70
N TYR A 212 -17.29 -19.10 3.41
CA TYR A 212 -18.45 -19.13 2.54
C TYR A 212 -18.14 -19.84 1.22
N VAL A 213 -19.20 -20.26 0.51
CA VAL A 213 -19.15 -20.80 -0.85
C VAL A 213 -19.62 -19.72 -1.81
N LEU A 214 -18.87 -19.44 -2.88
CA LEU A 214 -19.28 -18.50 -3.93
C LEU A 214 -20.43 -19.11 -4.74
N ASP A 215 -21.63 -18.51 -4.65
CA ASP A 215 -22.82 -18.95 -5.39
C ASP A 215 -22.93 -18.29 -6.75
N GLU A 216 -22.63 -16.99 -6.84
CA GLU A 216 -22.72 -16.22 -8.07
C GLU A 216 -21.72 -15.07 -8.09
N TRP A 217 -21.07 -14.87 -9.24
CA TRP A 217 -20.32 -13.67 -9.55
C TRP A 217 -20.91 -12.96 -10.79
N GLN A 218 -21.59 -11.84 -10.53
CA GLN A 218 -22.05 -10.92 -11.58
C GLN A 218 -20.97 -9.87 -11.83
N ARG A 219 -20.32 -9.91 -12.99
CA ARG A 219 -19.11 -9.11 -13.28
C ARG A 219 -19.26 -7.61 -13.00
N ASP A 220 -20.44 -7.04 -13.25
CA ASP A 220 -20.74 -5.62 -12.96
C ASP A 220 -21.62 -5.42 -11.72
N GLY A 221 -22.08 -6.50 -11.08
CA GLY A 221 -23.03 -6.48 -9.98
C GLY A 221 -22.43 -6.81 -8.62
N GLY A 222 -21.39 -7.64 -8.60
CA GLY A 222 -20.75 -8.12 -7.37
C GLY A 222 -20.82 -9.62 -7.18
N THR A 223 -20.74 -10.08 -5.93
CA THR A 223 -20.67 -11.51 -5.57
C THR A 223 -21.68 -11.86 -4.50
N GLN A 224 -22.20 -13.09 -4.54
CA GLN A 224 -23.10 -13.66 -3.53
C GLN A 224 -22.53 -14.99 -3.03
N TYR A 225 -22.67 -15.23 -1.74
CA TYR A 225 -22.11 -16.39 -1.06
C TYR A 225 -23.11 -16.97 -0.07
N SER A 226 -23.12 -18.29 0.06
CA SER A 226 -23.76 -19.02 1.13
C SER A 226 -22.74 -19.51 2.17
N ARG A 227 -23.18 -19.66 3.42
CA ARG A 227 -22.32 -20.13 4.53
C ARG A 227 -21.75 -21.51 4.22
N ASN A 228 -20.48 -21.69 4.50
CA ASN A 228 -19.83 -22.98 4.46
C ASN A 228 -19.97 -23.67 5.83
N ASP A 229 -20.88 -24.63 5.94
CA ASP A 229 -21.14 -25.37 7.17
C ASP A 229 -20.00 -26.36 7.53
N ASP A 230 -19.12 -26.68 6.57
CA ASP A 230 -17.97 -27.56 6.74
C ASP A 230 -16.65 -26.77 6.92
N TYR A 231 -16.71 -25.45 7.17
CA TYR A 231 -15.54 -24.59 7.30
C TYR A 231 -14.56 -25.09 8.37
N TYR A 232 -13.30 -25.31 7.97
CA TYR A 232 -12.30 -25.97 8.81
C TYR A 232 -12.01 -25.26 10.15
N LEU A 233 -12.19 -23.94 10.24
CA LEU A 233 -11.93 -23.20 11.48
C LEU A 233 -12.89 -23.54 12.61
N GLN A 234 -14.07 -24.11 12.33
CA GLN A 234 -15.03 -24.49 13.36
C GLN A 234 -14.49 -25.59 14.29
N ASP A 235 -13.56 -26.41 13.81
CA ASP A 235 -12.97 -27.53 14.54
C ASP A 235 -11.50 -27.28 14.95
N ALA A 236 -10.96 -26.06 14.72
CA ALA A 236 -9.56 -25.71 14.99
C ALA A 236 -9.36 -25.25 16.45
N ASP A 237 -8.72 -26.08 17.26
CA ASP A 237 -8.47 -25.84 18.70
C ASP A 237 -7.27 -24.87 18.97
N ASP A 238 -6.48 -24.57 17.96
CA ASP A 238 -5.23 -23.79 18.03
C ASP A 238 -5.39 -22.33 17.59
N LEU A 239 -6.60 -21.91 17.24
CA LEU A 239 -6.93 -20.57 16.80
C LEU A 239 -7.61 -19.74 17.88
N PRO A 240 -7.63 -18.38 17.72
CA PRO A 240 -8.36 -17.54 18.67
C PRO A 240 -9.83 -17.94 18.81
N ASP A 241 -10.34 -17.94 20.05
CA ASP A 241 -11.74 -18.29 20.39
C ASP A 241 -12.79 -17.53 19.56
N VAL A 242 -12.42 -16.41 18.94
CA VAL A 242 -13.30 -15.60 18.09
C VAL A 242 -13.79 -16.36 16.86
N PHE A 243 -13.05 -17.38 16.41
CA PHE A 243 -13.43 -18.20 15.25
C PHE A 243 -14.32 -19.41 15.63
N ASN A 244 -14.49 -19.70 16.91
CA ASN A 244 -15.36 -20.79 17.33
C ASN A 244 -16.79 -20.53 16.84
N GLU A 245 -17.39 -21.50 16.16
CA GLU A 245 -18.72 -21.42 15.55
C GLU A 245 -18.84 -20.43 14.35
N ALA A 246 -17.73 -19.83 13.86
CA ALA A 246 -17.74 -19.03 12.66
C ALA A 246 -17.90 -19.91 11.38
N PRO A 247 -18.51 -19.40 10.29
CA PRO A 247 -19.06 -18.05 10.11
C PRO A 247 -20.48 -17.90 10.68
N TYR A 248 -20.80 -16.72 11.18
CA TYR A 248 -22.10 -16.50 11.86
C TYR A 248 -23.23 -16.08 10.91
N PHE A 249 -22.92 -15.50 9.76
CA PHE A 249 -23.93 -15.15 8.74
C PHE A 249 -24.25 -16.38 7.88
N GLU A 250 -25.53 -16.52 7.48
CA GLU A 250 -25.94 -17.56 6.55
C GLU A 250 -25.54 -17.22 5.10
N GLU A 251 -25.43 -15.91 4.80
CA GLU A 251 -25.09 -15.39 3.48
C GLU A 251 -24.13 -14.21 3.61
N ALA A 252 -23.29 -14.02 2.59
CA ALA A 252 -22.47 -12.83 2.44
C ALA A 252 -22.62 -12.26 1.03
N GLU A 253 -22.49 -10.93 0.88
CA GLU A 253 -22.66 -10.26 -0.41
C GLU A 253 -21.68 -9.09 -0.54
N ILE A 254 -21.16 -8.90 -1.75
CA ILE A 254 -20.49 -7.65 -2.15
C ILE A 254 -21.30 -7.04 -3.29
N GLN A 255 -21.86 -5.86 -3.08
CA GLN A 255 -22.60 -5.11 -4.09
C GLN A 255 -21.69 -4.08 -4.76
N VAL A 256 -21.59 -4.11 -6.08
CA VAL A 256 -20.85 -3.08 -6.84
C VAL A 256 -21.76 -1.87 -7.06
N LEU A 257 -21.47 -0.80 -6.36
CA LEU A 257 -22.17 0.48 -6.40
C LEU A 257 -21.17 1.59 -6.74
N GLY A 258 -20.98 1.89 -8.04
CA GLY A 258 -19.95 2.81 -8.52
C GLY A 258 -20.03 4.22 -7.92
N GLU A 259 -21.25 4.77 -7.82
CA GLU A 259 -21.47 6.12 -7.29
C GLU A 259 -21.39 6.16 -5.77
N GLN A 260 -20.57 7.06 -5.21
CA GLN A 260 -20.42 7.25 -3.75
C GLN A 260 -21.76 7.49 -3.04
N ALA A 261 -22.63 8.34 -3.64
CA ALA A 261 -23.95 8.62 -3.08
C ALA A 261 -24.83 7.36 -3.01
N SER A 262 -24.68 6.43 -3.95
CA SER A 262 -25.39 5.15 -3.94
C SER A 262 -24.92 4.25 -2.82
N ARG A 263 -23.59 4.13 -2.61
CA ARG A 263 -23.01 3.36 -1.49
C ARG A 263 -23.47 3.89 -0.13
N LEU A 264 -23.39 5.20 0.04
CA LEU A 264 -23.82 5.85 1.29
C LEU A 264 -25.32 5.69 1.50
N GLY A 265 -26.15 5.84 0.46
CA GLY A 265 -27.59 5.62 0.54
C GLY A 265 -27.95 4.17 0.86
N ALA A 266 -27.20 3.19 0.33
CA ALA A 266 -27.39 1.77 0.66
C ALA A 266 -27.08 1.49 2.15
N LEU A 267 -26.01 2.09 2.70
CA LEU A 267 -25.70 1.99 4.13
C LEU A 267 -26.81 2.63 4.99
N GLU A 268 -27.30 3.82 4.63
CA GLU A 268 -28.38 4.53 5.35
C GLU A 268 -29.68 3.74 5.39
N THR A 269 -30.03 3.12 4.28
CA THR A 269 -31.27 2.32 4.18
C THR A 269 -31.12 0.92 4.75
N GLY A 270 -29.88 0.49 5.07
CA GLY A 270 -29.56 -0.86 5.51
C GLY A 270 -29.63 -1.90 4.39
N ALA A 271 -29.46 -1.48 3.14
CA ALA A 271 -29.27 -2.38 2.01
C ALA A 271 -27.85 -2.99 2.01
N VAL A 272 -26.89 -2.29 2.63
CA VAL A 272 -25.57 -2.85 2.98
C VAL A 272 -25.26 -2.61 4.44
N ASP A 273 -24.41 -3.45 5.03
CA ASP A 273 -24.00 -3.39 6.43
C ASP A 273 -22.73 -2.55 6.62
N SER A 274 -21.94 -2.38 5.57
CA SER A 274 -20.76 -1.54 5.61
C SER A 274 -20.50 -0.81 4.30
N ALA A 275 -19.93 0.40 4.41
CA ALA A 275 -19.44 1.19 3.28
C ALA A 275 -18.37 2.19 3.73
N ALA A 276 -17.44 2.52 2.83
CA ALA A 276 -16.48 3.60 3.05
C ALA A 276 -17.21 4.95 3.16
N ILE A 277 -16.82 5.76 4.15
CA ILE A 277 -17.35 7.10 4.37
C ILE A 277 -16.23 8.10 4.11
N PRO A 278 -16.41 9.07 3.20
CA PRO A 278 -15.38 10.07 2.95
C PRO A 278 -15.22 11.01 4.16
N PRO A 279 -14.02 11.52 4.44
CA PRO A 279 -13.72 12.32 5.64
C PRO A 279 -14.68 13.50 5.86
N GLU A 280 -15.11 14.18 4.80
CA GLU A 280 -16.05 15.31 4.87
C GLU A 280 -17.47 14.93 5.31
N ARG A 281 -17.83 13.63 5.23
CA ARG A 281 -19.14 13.11 5.64
C ARG A 281 -19.14 12.42 7.00
N VAL A 282 -17.96 12.13 7.58
CA VAL A 282 -17.83 11.32 8.82
C VAL A 282 -18.62 11.92 9.97
N GLN A 283 -18.55 13.25 10.17
CA GLN A 283 -19.29 13.88 11.27
C GLN A 283 -20.82 13.71 11.12
N GLU A 284 -21.33 13.79 9.89
CA GLU A 284 -22.74 13.53 9.59
C GLU A 284 -23.14 12.10 9.95
N TYR A 285 -22.27 11.12 9.57
CA TYR A 285 -22.57 9.70 9.79
C TYR A 285 -22.44 9.27 11.25
N ARG A 286 -21.55 9.90 12.02
CA ARG A 286 -21.46 9.70 13.48
C ARG A 286 -22.69 10.20 14.24
N GLU A 287 -23.45 11.11 13.66
CA GLU A 287 -24.69 11.64 14.25
C GLU A 287 -25.94 10.89 13.76
N LYS A 288 -25.81 9.95 12.80
CA LYS A 288 -26.92 9.15 12.30
C LYS A 288 -27.22 7.96 13.22
N ASP A 289 -28.48 7.83 13.60
CA ASP A 289 -28.96 6.66 14.33
C ASP A 289 -28.77 5.39 13.49
N GLY A 290 -28.31 4.31 14.11
CA GLY A 290 -28.16 2.99 13.48
C GLY A 290 -26.90 2.80 12.64
N ILE A 291 -25.95 3.74 12.71
CA ILE A 291 -24.62 3.63 12.06
C ILE A 291 -23.54 4.01 13.08
N TYR A 292 -22.45 3.28 13.10
CA TYR A 292 -21.22 3.72 13.74
C TYR A 292 -20.08 3.78 12.72
N VAL A 293 -19.04 4.58 13.00
CA VAL A 293 -17.93 4.82 12.07
C VAL A 293 -16.62 4.50 12.75
N ASN A 294 -15.90 3.53 12.20
CA ASN A 294 -14.54 3.20 12.60
C ASN A 294 -13.51 4.01 11.81
N ARG A 295 -12.39 4.30 12.47
CA ARG A 295 -11.15 4.78 11.85
C ARG A 295 -10.21 3.61 11.68
N VAL A 296 -9.67 3.44 10.49
CA VAL A 296 -8.73 2.38 10.15
C VAL A 296 -7.43 3.04 9.70
N PRO A 297 -6.37 3.00 10.50
CA PRO A 297 -5.06 3.53 10.13
C PRO A 297 -4.57 2.94 8.82
N GLN A 298 -3.87 3.74 8.02
CA GLN A 298 -3.38 3.31 6.70
C GLN A 298 -1.86 3.45 6.59
N PRO A 299 -1.20 2.57 5.81
CA PRO A 299 0.25 2.63 5.60
C PRO A 299 0.66 3.61 4.49
N TYR A 300 -0.31 4.17 3.78
CA TYR A 300 -0.06 5.15 2.73
C TYR A 300 0.07 6.53 3.35
N ASN A 301 1.17 7.20 3.03
CA ASN A 301 1.45 8.54 3.55
C ASN A 301 1.05 9.64 2.57
N GLU A 302 0.74 10.79 3.12
CA GLU A 302 0.74 12.06 2.40
C GLU A 302 2.08 12.76 2.63
N LYS A 303 2.71 13.14 1.55
CA LYS A 303 4.03 13.76 1.54
C LYS A 303 4.09 14.86 0.49
N LEU A 304 4.98 15.81 0.68
CA LEU A 304 5.36 16.75 -0.36
C LEU A 304 6.68 16.29 -0.99
N SER A 305 6.64 15.85 -2.23
CA SER A 305 7.83 15.52 -2.99
C SER A 305 8.48 16.79 -3.55
N VAL A 306 9.80 16.82 -3.53
CA VAL A 306 10.61 17.93 -4.09
C VAL A 306 11.61 17.37 -5.09
N ASN A 307 11.70 17.98 -6.27
CA ASN A 307 12.56 17.49 -7.34
C ASN A 307 14.01 17.95 -7.17
N MET A 308 14.87 17.02 -6.77
CA MET A 308 16.31 17.23 -6.60
C MET A 308 17.11 16.98 -7.89
N ARG A 309 16.46 16.57 -9.00
CA ARG A 309 17.09 16.43 -10.32
C ARG A 309 17.33 17.79 -10.96
N ASP A 310 18.05 17.84 -12.08
CA ASP A 310 18.44 19.07 -12.75
C ASP A 310 17.27 19.83 -13.40
N ASN A 311 16.13 19.16 -13.62
CA ASN A 311 14.88 19.76 -14.06
C ASN A 311 13.94 20.16 -12.89
N GLY A 312 14.43 20.15 -11.66
CA GLY A 312 13.77 20.73 -10.49
C GLY A 312 14.35 22.08 -10.12
N TRP A 313 13.68 22.79 -9.18
CA TRP A 313 14.08 24.13 -8.77
C TRP A 313 14.13 25.13 -9.93
N THR A 314 13.00 25.37 -10.57
CA THR A 314 12.91 26.15 -11.81
C THR A 314 13.11 27.67 -11.63
N THR A 315 13.28 28.12 -10.40
CA THR A 315 13.25 29.53 -9.98
C THR A 315 14.61 30.24 -9.96
N GLY A 316 15.73 29.54 -10.10
CA GLY A 316 17.07 30.16 -10.04
C GLY A 316 18.19 29.15 -10.22
N PRO A 317 19.46 29.58 -10.09
CA PRO A 317 20.58 28.67 -10.25
C PRO A 317 20.75 27.72 -9.08
N GLY A 318 21.28 26.53 -9.33
CA GLY A 318 21.40 25.47 -8.33
C GLY A 318 20.07 24.77 -8.08
N ASN A 319 20.01 23.97 -7.05
CA ASN A 319 18.78 23.33 -6.61
C ASN A 319 18.80 23.24 -5.08
N MET A 320 18.04 24.10 -4.39
CA MET A 320 18.02 24.21 -2.94
C MET A 320 17.45 22.96 -2.27
N PHE A 321 16.60 22.17 -2.95
CA PHE A 321 16.07 20.91 -2.43
C PHE A 321 17.16 19.85 -2.14
N ARG A 322 18.37 20.01 -2.71
CA ARG A 322 19.51 19.10 -2.45
C ARG A 322 20.12 19.27 -1.07
N HIS A 323 19.87 20.42 -0.41
CA HIS A 323 20.40 20.71 0.93
C HIS A 323 19.43 20.22 2.01
N ILE A 324 19.89 19.34 2.90
CA ILE A 324 19.08 18.81 4.01
C ILE A 324 18.43 19.95 4.83
N PRO A 325 19.17 20.99 5.27
CA PRO A 325 18.56 22.07 6.03
C PRO A 325 17.42 22.79 5.30
N PHE A 326 17.44 22.83 3.96
CA PHE A 326 16.34 23.44 3.20
C PHE A 326 15.09 22.56 3.21
N ARG A 327 15.22 21.24 3.07
CA ARG A 327 14.09 20.30 3.20
C ARG A 327 13.51 20.33 4.62
N GLN A 328 14.37 20.41 5.64
CA GLN A 328 13.96 20.62 7.03
C GLN A 328 13.25 21.96 7.22
N ALA A 329 13.72 23.03 6.58
CA ALA A 329 13.06 24.34 6.59
C ALA A 329 11.64 24.28 6.01
N MET A 330 11.45 23.57 4.90
CA MET A 330 10.13 23.35 4.32
C MET A 330 9.23 22.55 5.25
N ALA A 331 9.73 21.47 5.86
CA ALA A 331 8.99 20.67 6.84
C ALA A 331 8.61 21.49 8.08
N ALA A 332 9.50 22.37 8.55
CA ALA A 332 9.26 23.27 9.67
C ALA A 332 8.33 24.45 9.35
N ALA A 333 8.23 24.82 8.07
CA ALA A 333 7.34 25.89 7.63
C ALA A 333 5.85 25.46 7.60
N ILE A 334 5.54 24.16 7.60
CA ILE A 334 4.18 23.62 7.46
C ILE A 334 3.64 23.19 8.83
N ASP A 335 2.54 23.81 9.30
CA ASP A 335 1.84 23.42 10.54
C ASP A 335 1.10 22.09 10.34
N LYS A 336 1.73 20.99 10.74
CA LYS A 336 1.13 19.65 10.58
C LYS A 336 -0.12 19.45 11.42
N GLN A 337 -0.25 20.09 12.59
CA GLN A 337 -1.47 19.99 13.40
C GLN A 337 -2.64 20.72 12.74
N SER A 338 -2.39 21.92 12.22
CA SER A 338 -3.40 22.66 11.47
C SER A 338 -3.78 21.98 10.16
N LEU A 339 -2.83 21.32 9.49
CA LEU A 339 -3.08 20.47 8.31
C LEU A 339 -4.04 19.33 8.66
N ILE A 340 -3.77 18.56 9.72
CA ILE A 340 -4.63 17.46 10.18
C ILE A 340 -6.04 17.98 10.49
N GLN A 341 -6.17 19.07 11.24
CA GLN A 341 -7.46 19.61 11.64
C GLN A 341 -8.23 20.24 10.47
N GLY A 342 -7.53 20.99 9.61
CA GLY A 342 -8.16 21.78 8.55
C GLY A 342 -8.49 20.98 7.30
N VAL A 343 -7.57 20.14 6.83
CA VAL A 343 -7.71 19.36 5.61
C VAL A 343 -8.30 17.99 5.92
N PHE A 344 -7.68 17.24 6.84
CA PHE A 344 -8.10 15.86 7.16
C PHE A 344 -9.18 15.78 8.24
N ARG A 345 -9.60 16.90 8.84
CA ARG A 345 -10.71 16.95 9.83
C ARG A 345 -10.50 16.00 11.02
N ASP A 346 -9.25 15.90 11.49
CA ASP A 346 -8.77 14.99 12.52
C ASP A 346 -8.79 13.48 12.12
N PHE A 347 -8.95 13.15 10.82
CA PHE A 347 -8.88 11.77 10.30
C PHE A 347 -7.53 11.50 9.63
N ALA A 348 -6.46 11.84 10.32
CA ALA A 348 -5.09 11.51 9.96
C ALA A 348 -4.19 11.63 11.19
N GLU A 349 -3.00 11.05 11.13
CA GLU A 349 -1.92 11.26 12.08
C GLU A 349 -0.80 12.10 11.45
N THR A 350 -0.06 12.85 12.29
CA THR A 350 1.11 13.59 11.81
C THR A 350 2.23 12.63 11.43
N HIS A 351 2.84 12.87 10.27
CA HIS A 351 3.95 12.08 9.76
C HIS A 351 5.28 12.75 10.14
N PHE A 352 6.14 12.05 10.90
CA PHE A 352 7.45 12.54 11.34
C PHE A 352 8.60 11.64 10.93
N THR A 353 8.35 10.35 10.79
CA THR A 353 9.28 9.34 10.32
C THR A 353 8.61 8.49 9.25
N TRP A 354 9.38 7.71 8.50
CA TRP A 354 8.82 6.93 7.39
C TRP A 354 7.95 5.74 7.81
N GLN A 355 7.70 5.54 9.09
CA GLN A 355 6.80 4.49 9.58
C GLN A 355 5.57 5.08 10.26
N PRO A 356 4.37 4.48 10.09
CA PRO A 356 3.19 4.82 10.88
C PRO A 356 3.33 4.28 12.31
N ARG A 357 2.61 4.87 13.26
CA ARG A 357 2.71 4.50 14.69
C ARG A 357 2.35 3.05 15.02
N PHE A 358 1.54 2.41 14.18
CA PHE A 358 1.17 1.00 14.36
C PHE A 358 2.23 0.02 13.84
N SER A 359 3.30 0.50 13.20
CA SER A 359 4.42 -0.36 12.79
C SER A 359 5.19 -0.85 14.01
N ASN A 360 5.54 -2.14 14.04
CA ASN A 360 6.43 -2.71 15.05
C ASN A 360 7.85 -2.09 15.00
N PHE A 361 8.18 -1.42 13.89
CA PHE A 361 9.47 -0.78 13.63
C PHE A 361 9.41 0.76 13.74
N TYR A 362 8.37 1.30 14.41
CA TYR A 362 8.30 2.73 14.67
C TYR A 362 9.42 3.14 15.64
N PRO A 363 10.31 4.09 15.27
CA PRO A 363 11.41 4.50 16.13
C PRO A 363 10.95 5.13 17.45
N PRO A 364 11.77 5.09 18.52
CA PRO A 364 11.48 5.80 19.76
C PRO A 364 11.18 7.28 19.48
N GLU A 365 10.14 7.83 20.10
CA GLU A 365 9.69 9.22 19.83
C GLU A 365 10.75 10.28 20.17
N GLU A 366 11.62 10.00 21.13
CA GLU A 366 12.74 10.87 21.52
C GLU A 366 13.84 10.99 20.46
N ASP A 367 13.94 10.02 19.55
CA ASP A 367 14.97 9.98 18.50
C ASP A 367 14.47 10.59 17.17
N ILE A 368 13.17 10.89 17.06
CA ILE A 368 12.55 11.42 15.84
C ILE A 368 12.51 12.95 15.88
N PRO A 369 13.13 13.66 14.92
CA PRO A 369 12.95 15.09 14.77
C PRO A 369 11.51 15.43 14.39
N ARG A 370 10.91 16.41 15.06
CA ARG A 370 9.49 16.75 14.91
C ARG A 370 9.31 18.11 14.25
N PHE A 371 9.64 18.23 12.98
CA PHE A 371 9.43 19.44 12.19
C PHE A 371 7.95 19.74 11.97
N GLY A 372 7.58 21.02 11.99
CA GLY A 372 6.22 21.50 11.72
C GLY A 372 5.27 21.40 12.92
N VAL A 373 5.78 21.27 14.15
CA VAL A 373 4.98 21.28 15.39
C VAL A 373 5.70 21.98 16.54
N GLY A 374 4.93 22.66 17.40
CA GLY A 374 5.45 23.28 18.61
C GLY A 374 6.54 24.32 18.34
N GLU A 375 7.69 24.19 18.98
CA GLU A 375 8.83 25.10 18.81
C GLU A 375 9.61 24.87 17.50
N ASN A 376 9.38 23.72 16.84
CA ASN A 376 9.98 23.37 15.54
C ASN A 376 9.06 23.73 14.36
N TYR A 377 8.16 24.70 14.54
CA TYR A 377 7.29 25.23 13.52
C TYR A 377 7.36 26.77 13.48
N GLY A 378 7.21 27.30 12.27
CA GLY A 378 6.98 28.71 12.00
C GLY A 378 8.18 29.46 11.48
N SER A 379 7.96 30.73 11.14
CA SER A 379 8.89 31.56 10.36
C SER A 379 10.30 31.67 10.96
N GLU A 380 10.45 31.86 12.26
CA GLU A 380 11.76 32.05 12.90
C GLU A 380 12.63 30.76 12.75
N TYR A 381 12.04 29.60 13.06
CA TYR A 381 12.74 28.32 13.02
C TYR A 381 13.01 27.89 11.57
N ALA A 382 11.99 27.96 10.69
CA ALA A 382 12.13 27.57 9.29
C ALA A 382 13.16 28.44 8.53
N ARG A 383 13.20 29.75 8.79
CA ARG A 383 14.19 30.64 8.16
C ARG A 383 15.60 30.38 8.67
N GLY A 384 15.77 30.06 9.95
CA GLY A 384 17.08 29.67 10.48
C GLY A 384 17.66 28.47 9.73
N LEU A 385 16.85 27.43 9.50
CA LEU A 385 17.25 26.26 8.71
C LEU A 385 17.52 26.63 7.23
N ALA A 386 16.70 27.51 6.64
CA ALA A 386 16.94 27.96 5.27
C ALA A 386 18.25 28.75 5.14
N GLU A 387 18.60 29.59 6.12
CA GLU A 387 19.88 30.32 6.15
C GLU A 387 21.07 29.36 6.25
N GLU A 388 20.95 28.26 7.00
CA GLU A 388 21.97 27.19 7.02
C GLU A 388 22.14 26.54 5.64
N ALA A 389 21.03 26.31 4.92
CA ALA A 389 21.08 25.80 3.55
C ALA A 389 21.74 26.80 2.59
N PHE A 390 21.47 28.10 2.74
CA PHE A 390 22.12 29.14 1.91
C PHE A 390 23.64 29.17 2.11
N GLU A 391 24.11 28.95 3.34
CA GLU A 391 25.55 28.86 3.63
C GLU A 391 26.22 27.64 2.97
N GLN A 392 25.47 26.56 2.70
CA GLN A 392 25.95 25.37 2.00
C GLN A 392 25.90 25.52 0.48
N SER A 393 25.10 26.45 -0.03
CA SER A 393 24.92 26.68 -1.46
C SER A 393 26.10 27.46 -2.05
N GLU A 394 26.46 27.19 -3.32
CA GLU A 394 27.40 28.01 -4.10
C GLU A 394 26.79 29.34 -4.59
N TYR A 395 25.48 29.53 -4.34
CA TYR A 395 24.70 30.67 -4.83
C TYR A 395 24.19 31.54 -3.66
N ASP A 396 24.17 32.87 -3.86
CA ASP A 396 23.81 33.85 -2.84
C ASP A 396 22.26 33.99 -2.69
N TYR A 397 21.59 32.92 -2.26
CA TYR A 397 20.18 32.99 -1.85
C TYR A 397 20.07 33.73 -0.50
N GLY A 398 18.89 34.32 -0.23
CA GLY A 398 18.68 35.03 1.02
C GLY A 398 17.23 35.48 1.23
N PHE A 399 17.05 36.35 2.22
CA PHE A 399 15.77 37.00 2.50
C PHE A 399 15.85 38.52 2.29
N ASP A 400 14.89 39.10 1.56
CA ASP A 400 14.60 40.55 1.54
C ASP A 400 13.35 40.81 2.35
N GLY A 401 13.53 41.16 3.62
CA GLY A 401 12.45 41.22 4.62
C GLY A 401 11.84 39.84 4.90
N GLU A 402 10.59 39.66 4.49
CA GLU A 402 9.87 38.37 4.67
C GLU A 402 9.92 37.48 3.41
N THR A 403 10.52 37.95 2.33
CA THR A 403 10.52 37.28 1.03
C THR A 403 11.84 36.56 0.81
N MET A 404 11.79 35.28 0.47
CA MET A 404 12.96 34.54 0.00
C MET A 404 13.29 34.98 -1.43
N VAL A 405 14.56 35.30 -1.69
CA VAL A 405 15.04 35.79 -2.97
C VAL A 405 16.18 34.97 -3.53
N ASP A 406 16.20 34.88 -4.86
CA ASP A 406 17.29 34.29 -5.62
C ASP A 406 18.54 35.20 -5.66
N PRO A 407 19.67 34.75 -6.20
CA PRO A 407 20.89 35.58 -6.30
C PRO A 407 20.73 36.88 -7.12
N ASP A 408 19.73 36.98 -7.97
CA ASP A 408 19.40 38.18 -8.76
C ASP A 408 18.43 39.11 -8.01
N GLY A 409 17.94 38.72 -6.82
CA GLY A 409 17.02 39.48 -5.98
C GLY A 409 15.55 39.32 -6.35
N ASN A 410 15.20 38.33 -7.17
CA ASN A 410 13.82 38.03 -7.49
C ASN A 410 13.25 37.09 -6.40
N GLN A 411 11.93 37.21 -6.12
CA GLN A 411 11.25 36.29 -5.24
C GLN A 411 11.32 34.86 -5.78
N VAL A 412 11.63 33.91 -4.92
CA VAL A 412 11.59 32.48 -5.25
C VAL A 412 10.15 32.07 -5.55
N GLN A 413 9.94 31.47 -6.72
CA GLN A 413 8.64 31.01 -7.21
C GLN A 413 8.73 29.52 -7.54
N LEU A 414 7.83 28.70 -6.97
CA LEU A 414 7.80 27.26 -7.16
C LEU A 414 6.42 26.81 -7.64
N SER A 415 6.38 25.76 -8.45
CA SER A 415 5.16 25.06 -8.86
C SER A 415 4.86 23.90 -7.89
N LEU A 416 3.58 23.70 -7.56
CA LEU A 416 3.09 22.56 -6.77
C LEU A 416 1.95 21.87 -7.52
N TYR A 417 2.16 20.63 -7.89
CA TYR A 417 1.19 19.80 -8.60
C TYR A 417 0.33 18.97 -7.63
N HIS A 418 -0.97 18.86 -7.93
CA HIS A 418 -1.92 17.96 -7.26
C HIS A 418 -2.82 17.26 -8.27
N SER A 419 -3.41 16.14 -7.91
CA SER A 419 -4.31 15.39 -8.80
C SER A 419 -5.58 16.18 -9.13
N ALA A 420 -5.91 16.23 -10.42
CA ALA A 420 -7.14 16.87 -10.88
C ALA A 420 -8.38 16.12 -10.34
N GLY A 421 -9.32 16.89 -9.79
CA GLY A 421 -10.57 16.34 -9.24
C GLY A 421 -10.46 15.77 -7.82
N GLN A 422 -9.29 15.86 -7.17
CA GLN A 422 -9.08 15.45 -5.79
C GLN A 422 -9.17 16.67 -4.85
N GLU A 423 -10.31 16.83 -4.19
CA GLU A 423 -10.56 17.99 -3.32
C GLU A 423 -9.61 18.06 -2.12
N THR A 424 -9.31 16.90 -1.50
CA THR A 424 -8.40 16.85 -0.34
C THR A 424 -6.99 17.29 -0.73
N GLU A 425 -6.45 16.80 -1.85
CA GLU A 425 -5.14 17.20 -2.34
C GLU A 425 -5.11 18.69 -2.74
N GLN A 426 -6.17 19.20 -3.37
CA GLN A 426 -6.27 20.62 -3.67
C GLN A 426 -6.20 21.45 -2.38
N LEU A 427 -6.99 21.12 -1.35
CA LEU A 427 -6.98 21.81 -0.07
C LEU A 427 -5.63 21.71 0.64
N MET A 428 -4.97 20.54 0.56
CA MET A 428 -3.62 20.33 1.08
C MET A 428 -2.60 21.22 0.34
N GLY A 429 -2.66 21.28 -0.98
CA GLY A 429 -1.82 22.16 -1.80
C GLY A 429 -2.03 23.64 -1.49
N GLU A 430 -3.27 24.11 -1.35
CA GLU A 430 -3.59 25.47 -0.94
C GLU A 430 -3.03 25.80 0.45
N PHE A 431 -3.12 24.86 1.38
CA PHE A 431 -2.56 24.99 2.74
C PHE A 431 -1.03 25.09 2.69
N ILE A 432 -0.35 24.17 1.98
CA ILE A 432 1.11 24.16 1.83
C ILE A 432 1.59 25.46 1.19
N ALA A 433 0.95 25.93 0.12
CA ALA A 433 1.29 27.18 -0.56
C ALA A 433 1.19 28.39 0.39
N GLN A 434 0.13 28.45 1.21
CA GLN A 434 -0.04 29.49 2.22
C GLN A 434 1.07 29.44 3.28
N GLU A 435 1.41 28.27 3.79
CA GLU A 435 2.39 28.07 4.86
C GLU A 435 3.82 28.40 4.37
N LEU A 436 4.21 27.92 3.19
CA LEU A 436 5.50 28.26 2.59
C LEU A 436 5.60 29.77 2.26
N GLY A 437 4.50 30.37 1.79
CA GLY A 437 4.42 31.82 1.58
C GLY A 437 4.59 32.63 2.86
N SER A 438 3.91 32.23 3.92
CA SER A 438 3.90 32.95 5.20
C SER A 438 5.21 32.78 6.00
N ASN A 439 5.80 31.57 5.98
CA ASN A 439 6.93 31.25 6.84
C ASN A 439 8.29 31.39 6.15
N LEU A 440 8.36 31.12 4.84
CA LEU A 440 9.59 31.23 4.05
C LEU A 440 9.56 32.33 3.00
N GLY A 441 8.40 32.97 2.73
CA GLY A 441 8.29 34.01 1.71
C GLY A 441 8.43 33.49 0.27
N ILE A 442 8.15 32.22 0.05
CA ILE A 442 8.16 31.56 -1.27
C ILE A 442 6.79 31.77 -1.92
N ASP A 443 6.75 32.16 -3.19
CA ASP A 443 5.52 32.22 -3.99
C ASP A 443 5.26 30.86 -4.63
N VAL A 444 4.15 30.20 -4.29
CA VAL A 444 3.82 28.86 -4.78
C VAL A 444 2.60 28.91 -5.70
N SER A 445 2.78 28.51 -6.96
CA SER A 445 1.67 28.30 -7.91
C SER A 445 1.14 26.87 -7.83
N LEU A 446 -0.17 26.74 -7.60
CA LEU A 446 -0.83 25.44 -7.53
C LEU A 446 -1.37 25.03 -8.91
N GLU A 447 -1.08 23.80 -9.34
CA GLU A 447 -1.45 23.26 -10.64
C GLU A 447 -2.13 21.89 -10.51
N ALA A 448 -3.35 21.78 -11.08
CA ALA A 448 -4.06 20.52 -11.14
C ALA A 448 -3.62 19.70 -12.37
N ILE A 449 -3.29 18.43 -12.19
CA ILE A 449 -2.83 17.54 -13.25
C ILE A 449 -3.48 16.16 -13.15
N ASP A 450 -3.70 15.50 -14.28
CA ASP A 450 -4.04 14.08 -14.31
C ASP A 450 -2.87 13.23 -13.82
N GLY A 451 -3.12 12.30 -12.88
CA GLY A 451 -2.08 11.50 -12.25
C GLY A 451 -1.27 10.67 -13.26
N THR A 452 -1.93 10.02 -14.22
CA THR A 452 -1.25 9.24 -15.27
C THR A 452 -0.35 10.14 -16.13
N ARG A 453 -0.82 11.36 -16.43
CA ARG A 453 -0.01 12.33 -17.15
C ARG A 453 1.20 12.77 -16.34
N PHE A 454 1.04 13.00 -15.02
CA PHE A 454 2.16 13.37 -14.16
C PHE A 454 3.20 12.25 -14.12
N ASP A 455 2.77 10.99 -13.95
CA ASP A 455 3.67 9.84 -13.99
C ASP A 455 4.47 9.77 -15.30
N THR A 456 3.79 9.85 -16.44
CA THR A 456 4.42 9.62 -17.76
C THR A 456 5.28 10.77 -18.26
N GLU A 457 4.95 12.04 -17.93
CA GLU A 457 5.64 13.22 -18.46
C GLU A 457 6.68 13.79 -17.48
N TYR A 458 6.50 13.62 -16.15
CA TYR A 458 7.31 14.25 -15.10
C TYR A 458 8.14 13.25 -14.30
N TYR A 459 7.55 12.14 -13.87
CA TYR A 459 8.20 11.14 -12.99
C TYR A 459 9.03 10.11 -13.75
N THR A 460 8.59 9.72 -14.95
CA THR A 460 9.25 8.67 -15.74
C THR A 460 10.10 9.24 -16.86
N THR A 461 11.23 8.59 -17.11
CA THR A 461 12.13 8.86 -18.23
C THR A 461 12.12 7.65 -19.14
N THR A 462 11.78 7.84 -20.41
CA THR A 462 11.64 6.73 -21.37
C THR A 462 12.89 6.51 -22.23
N ASP A 463 13.77 7.50 -22.30
CA ASP A 463 15.01 7.45 -23.11
C ASP A 463 16.21 7.73 -22.18
N PHE A 464 16.80 6.68 -21.62
CA PHE A 464 17.97 6.77 -20.76
C PHE A 464 19.01 5.70 -21.13
N PRO A 465 20.30 5.94 -20.86
CA PRO A 465 21.36 4.98 -21.11
C PRO A 465 21.14 3.68 -20.37
N THR A 466 21.59 2.56 -20.93
CA THR A 466 21.54 1.26 -20.29
C THR A 466 22.91 0.61 -20.26
N PRO A 467 23.29 -0.08 -19.17
CA PRO A 467 24.53 -0.86 -19.11
C PRO A 467 24.56 -2.00 -20.13
N GLU A 468 25.76 -2.32 -20.64
CA GLU A 468 25.96 -3.49 -21.47
C GLU A 468 25.99 -4.75 -20.59
N ARG A 469 25.34 -5.82 -21.06
CA ARG A 469 25.27 -7.11 -20.34
C ARG A 469 25.74 -8.26 -21.25
N ASN A 470 26.33 -9.29 -20.63
CA ASN A 470 26.65 -10.55 -21.32
C ASN A 470 25.39 -11.44 -21.48
N GLU A 471 25.57 -12.63 -22.08
CA GLU A 471 24.47 -13.59 -22.28
C GLU A 471 23.91 -14.16 -20.96
N GLU A 472 24.69 -14.08 -19.88
CA GLU A 472 24.29 -14.50 -18.52
C GLU A 472 23.60 -13.34 -17.74
N GLY A 473 23.46 -12.15 -18.35
CA GLY A 473 22.81 -10.97 -17.73
C GLY A 473 23.73 -10.12 -16.85
N GLU A 474 25.01 -10.48 -16.70
CA GLU A 474 25.98 -9.74 -15.90
C GLU A 474 26.39 -8.44 -16.59
N VAL A 475 26.50 -7.34 -15.84
CA VAL A 475 26.96 -6.05 -16.35
C VAL A 475 28.43 -6.13 -16.76
N THR A 476 28.70 -5.77 -18.00
CA THR A 476 30.08 -5.81 -18.57
C THR A 476 30.64 -4.42 -18.80
N ASN A 477 29.79 -3.41 -18.93
CA ASN A 477 30.18 -2.02 -19.09
C ASN A 477 29.05 -1.08 -18.67
N VAL A 478 29.37 -0.08 -17.87
CA VAL A 478 28.46 1.00 -17.51
C VAL A 478 28.88 2.25 -18.31
N PRO A 479 27.96 2.87 -19.10
CA PRO A 479 28.25 4.12 -19.78
C PRO A 479 28.64 5.25 -18.83
N ASP A 480 29.53 6.15 -19.26
CA ASP A 480 29.98 7.30 -18.45
C ASP A 480 28.80 8.20 -18.00
N GLU A 481 27.71 8.24 -18.76
CA GLU A 481 26.48 8.96 -18.44
C GLU A 481 25.73 8.37 -17.24
N LEU A 482 25.98 7.12 -16.88
CA LEU A 482 25.42 6.41 -15.73
C LEU A 482 26.39 6.35 -14.54
N VAL A 483 27.39 7.21 -14.54
CA VAL A 483 28.37 7.32 -13.44
C VAL A 483 28.33 8.74 -12.87
N ASP A 484 28.27 8.86 -11.55
CA ASP A 484 28.32 10.15 -10.85
C ASP A 484 29.13 10.00 -9.54
N THR A 485 29.49 11.13 -8.96
CA THR A 485 30.11 11.18 -7.63
C THR A 485 29.06 11.56 -6.60
N VAL A 486 28.71 10.59 -5.75
CA VAL A 486 27.76 10.75 -4.65
C VAL A 486 28.52 10.70 -3.34
N ASN A 487 28.43 11.75 -2.49
CA ASN A 487 29.10 11.86 -1.21
C ASN A 487 30.64 11.65 -1.28
N GLY A 488 31.23 11.94 -2.43
CA GLY A 488 32.68 11.80 -2.67
C GLY A 488 33.13 10.43 -3.16
N GLU A 489 32.20 9.52 -3.40
CA GLU A 489 32.44 8.21 -3.97
C GLU A 489 31.86 8.12 -5.39
N GLU A 490 32.55 7.38 -6.26
CA GLU A 490 32.06 7.10 -7.62
C GLU A 490 30.99 5.99 -7.56
N VAL A 491 29.81 6.30 -8.09
CA VAL A 491 28.64 5.41 -8.10
C VAL A 491 28.20 5.13 -9.53
N GLU A 492 27.94 3.88 -9.83
CA GLU A 492 27.48 3.38 -11.12
C GLU A 492 26.01 2.92 -11.04
N TRP A 493 25.16 3.42 -11.96
CA TRP A 493 23.80 2.91 -12.14
C TRP A 493 23.84 1.63 -12.98
N THR A 494 23.92 0.49 -12.33
CA THR A 494 24.01 -0.82 -12.98
C THR A 494 22.65 -1.39 -13.41
N SER A 495 21.55 -0.87 -12.88
CA SER A 495 20.19 -1.30 -13.19
C SER A 495 19.21 -0.11 -13.22
N PRO A 496 19.42 0.87 -14.12
CA PRO A 496 18.54 2.03 -14.22
C PRO A 496 17.12 1.61 -14.59
N THR A 497 16.13 2.32 -14.05
CA THR A 497 14.70 2.13 -14.31
C THR A 497 14.08 3.43 -14.86
N ALA A 498 12.84 3.36 -15.33
CA ALA A 498 12.15 4.56 -15.80
C ALA A 498 11.98 5.62 -14.70
N THR A 499 11.87 5.23 -13.44
CA THR A 499 11.75 6.11 -12.27
C THR A 499 13.07 6.39 -11.55
N ASN A 500 14.12 5.64 -11.86
CA ASN A 500 15.50 5.95 -11.46
C ASN A 500 16.45 5.77 -12.66
N PRO A 501 16.38 6.68 -13.66
CA PRO A 501 17.04 6.50 -14.96
C PRO A 501 18.56 6.68 -14.92
N GLY A 502 19.11 7.20 -13.81
CA GLY A 502 20.53 7.51 -13.70
C GLY A 502 20.81 8.73 -12.81
N PRO A 503 21.99 9.33 -12.91
CA PRO A 503 22.35 10.57 -12.23
C PRO A 503 21.31 11.69 -12.38
N ARG A 504 21.37 12.69 -11.51
CA ARG A 504 20.38 13.80 -11.44
C ARG A 504 20.21 14.60 -12.72
N ASN A 505 21.19 14.56 -13.64
CA ASN A 505 21.11 15.19 -14.97
C ASN A 505 20.29 14.38 -15.99
N ILE A 506 19.89 13.14 -15.69
CA ILE A 506 18.96 12.37 -16.50
C ILE A 506 17.57 12.58 -15.92
N THR A 507 16.70 13.28 -16.67
CA THR A 507 15.43 13.82 -16.18
C THR A 507 14.24 13.33 -17.00
N GLY A 508 13.05 13.48 -16.46
CA GLY A 508 11.80 13.38 -17.20
C GLY A 508 11.69 14.48 -18.29
N ASN A 509 10.59 14.44 -19.05
CA ASN A 509 10.40 15.33 -20.20
C ASN A 509 10.05 16.77 -19.82
N GLU A 510 9.40 16.95 -18.67
CA GLU A 510 8.89 18.23 -18.20
C GLU A 510 9.61 18.66 -16.91
N ASP A 511 9.74 19.97 -16.72
CA ASP A 511 10.30 20.56 -15.50
C ASP A 511 9.20 20.60 -14.41
N TRP A 512 9.60 20.35 -13.14
CA TRP A 512 8.69 20.44 -11.99
C TRP A 512 9.45 20.67 -10.70
N ASP A 513 8.83 21.40 -9.75
CA ASP A 513 9.46 21.68 -8.46
C ASP A 513 8.94 20.76 -7.35
N MET A 514 7.62 20.71 -7.16
CA MET A 514 6.97 20.02 -6.06
C MET A 514 5.69 19.30 -6.50
N GLU A 515 5.34 18.20 -5.80
CA GLU A 515 4.06 17.50 -6.01
C GLU A 515 3.52 16.86 -4.73
N ILE A 516 2.20 16.65 -4.73
CA ILE A 516 1.42 15.88 -3.77
C ILE A 516 0.43 14.94 -4.48
N VAL A 517 0.76 14.53 -5.71
CA VAL A 517 -0.06 13.65 -6.55
C VAL A 517 -0.05 12.21 -6.04
N TYR A 518 1.05 11.80 -5.43
CA TYR A 518 1.25 10.42 -4.99
C TYR A 518 1.67 10.33 -3.52
N GLY A 519 0.92 9.54 -2.74
CA GLY A 519 1.40 8.94 -1.52
C GLY A 519 2.29 7.71 -1.80
N LEU A 520 3.01 7.23 -0.81
CA LEU A 520 3.79 6.00 -0.89
C LEU A 520 3.41 5.05 0.23
N ASN A 521 3.46 3.75 -0.04
CA ASN A 521 3.32 2.74 1.00
C ASN A 521 4.60 2.69 1.85
N THR A 522 4.46 2.69 3.15
CA THR A 522 5.58 2.58 4.10
C THR A 522 5.92 1.14 4.47
N PHE A 523 5.15 0.18 3.98
CA PHE A 523 5.33 -1.25 4.25
C PHE A 523 5.56 -1.55 5.74
N PRO A 524 4.62 -1.23 6.63
CA PRO A 524 4.85 -1.21 8.08
C PRO A 524 5.18 -2.59 8.68
N ARG A 525 4.82 -3.67 7.99
CA ARG A 525 5.15 -5.04 8.43
C ARG A 525 6.52 -5.50 7.94
N ASN A 526 6.86 -5.22 6.66
CA ASN A 526 8.20 -5.47 6.12
C ASN A 526 8.82 -4.19 5.56
N PRO A 527 9.40 -3.35 6.41
CA PRO A 527 9.99 -2.08 5.99
C PRO A 527 11.29 -2.23 5.19
N LEU A 528 11.89 -3.41 5.07
CA LEU A 528 13.03 -3.66 4.18
C LEU A 528 12.71 -3.34 2.72
N THR A 529 11.45 -3.53 2.31
CA THR A 529 10.98 -3.15 0.98
C THR A 529 11.07 -1.65 0.67
N ASN A 530 11.26 -0.79 1.69
CA ASN A 530 11.51 0.64 1.49
C ASN A 530 12.89 0.95 0.87
N SER A 531 13.80 -0.02 0.78
CA SER A 531 15.08 0.12 0.06
C SER A 531 14.87 0.58 -1.38
N VAL A 532 13.77 0.20 -2.03
CA VAL A 532 13.41 0.66 -3.39
C VAL A 532 13.32 2.19 -3.52
N PHE A 533 12.98 2.90 -2.44
CA PHE A 533 12.85 4.36 -2.40
C PHE A 533 14.12 5.07 -1.93
N PHE A 534 14.90 4.43 -1.02
CA PHE A 534 15.91 5.12 -0.23
C PHE A 534 17.34 4.65 -0.45
N ASP A 535 17.55 3.56 -1.19
CA ASP A 535 18.87 3.05 -1.53
C ASP A 535 19.63 3.96 -2.54
N GLY A 536 19.08 5.12 -2.84
CA GLY A 536 19.67 6.15 -3.66
C GLY A 536 19.90 5.70 -5.11
N PRO A 537 21.18 5.63 -5.56
CA PRO A 537 21.50 5.24 -6.93
C PRO A 537 21.09 3.82 -7.31
N THR A 538 20.97 2.91 -6.35
CA THR A 538 20.64 1.51 -6.58
C THR A 538 19.17 1.19 -6.37
N GLY A 539 18.42 2.07 -5.70
CA GLY A 539 16.96 1.95 -5.55
C GLY A 539 16.25 1.96 -6.90
N SER A 540 15.23 1.12 -7.06
CA SER A 540 14.48 1.02 -8.32
C SER A 540 13.49 2.17 -8.55
N TYR A 541 13.12 2.90 -7.49
CA TYR A 541 12.17 4.01 -7.53
C TYR A 541 12.74 5.26 -6.84
N ASN A 542 13.25 6.20 -7.62
CA ASN A 542 13.81 7.45 -7.15
C ASN A 542 13.56 8.61 -8.15
N PRO A 543 12.28 8.92 -8.44
CA PRO A 543 11.95 9.98 -9.42
C PRO A 543 12.43 11.35 -8.97
N VAL A 544 12.51 11.59 -7.66
CA VAL A 544 12.95 12.86 -7.07
C VAL A 544 14.47 13.08 -7.08
N GLY A 545 15.27 12.05 -7.39
CA GLY A 545 16.74 12.16 -7.40
C GLY A 545 17.37 12.34 -6.01
N TYR A 546 16.76 11.71 -4.97
CA TYR A 546 17.30 11.71 -3.63
C TYR A 546 18.60 10.88 -3.54
N TYR A 547 19.61 11.43 -2.88
CA TYR A 547 20.85 10.75 -2.51
C TYR A 547 21.01 10.88 -1.00
N PRO A 548 20.99 9.78 -0.22
CA PRO A 548 21.16 9.82 1.21
C PRO A 548 22.58 10.30 1.58
N GLU A 549 22.72 11.08 2.66
CA GLU A 549 24.02 11.45 3.22
C GLU A 549 24.54 10.40 4.22
N PHE A 550 23.66 9.53 4.74
CA PHE A 550 24.02 8.34 5.51
C PHE A 550 24.19 7.12 4.59
N ASP A 551 24.85 6.08 5.07
CA ASP A 551 25.03 4.83 4.32
C ASP A 551 23.76 3.97 4.41
N ALA A 552 22.76 4.38 3.63
CA ALA A 552 21.47 3.70 3.58
C ALA A 552 21.62 2.24 3.15
N ARG A 553 22.49 1.98 2.17
CA ARG A 553 22.71 0.63 1.67
C ARG A 553 23.28 -0.30 2.71
N GLU A 554 24.34 0.14 3.44
CA GLU A 554 24.93 -0.67 4.51
C GLU A 554 23.90 -1.00 5.60
N LEU A 555 23.01 -0.04 5.93
CA LEU A 555 21.97 -0.26 6.93
C LEU A 555 20.89 -1.22 6.44
N PHE A 556 20.43 -1.09 5.18
CA PHE A 556 19.48 -2.05 4.60
C PHE A 556 20.10 -3.44 4.47
N ASP A 557 21.35 -3.55 3.97
CA ASP A 557 22.07 -4.82 3.88
C ASP A 557 22.26 -5.46 5.28
N THR A 558 22.49 -4.66 6.31
CA THR A 558 22.59 -5.13 7.71
C THR A 558 21.25 -5.65 8.21
N ALA A 559 20.16 -4.94 7.93
CA ALA A 559 18.82 -5.35 8.32
C ALA A 559 18.38 -6.63 7.57
N GLU A 560 18.68 -6.74 6.28
CA GLU A 560 18.40 -7.93 5.47
C GLU A 560 19.17 -9.17 5.94
N GLN A 561 20.39 -8.99 6.46
CA GLN A 561 21.26 -10.07 6.95
C GLN A 561 21.11 -10.32 8.46
N ALA A 562 20.21 -9.62 9.12
CA ALA A 562 19.99 -9.78 10.55
C ALA A 562 19.58 -11.22 10.89
N THR A 563 20.20 -11.76 11.96
CA THR A 563 19.90 -13.11 12.47
C THR A 563 19.11 -13.09 13.78
N SER A 564 18.70 -11.90 14.21
CA SER A 564 17.84 -11.69 15.39
C SER A 564 16.94 -10.47 15.18
N GLU A 565 15.78 -10.50 15.84
CA GLU A 565 14.84 -9.38 15.84
C GLU A 565 15.46 -8.09 16.42
N GLU A 566 16.38 -8.18 17.41
CA GLU A 566 17.06 -7.04 18.00
C GLU A 566 17.98 -6.35 16.97
N GLU A 567 18.80 -7.11 16.26
CA GLU A 567 19.70 -6.59 15.21
C GLU A 567 18.91 -5.96 14.05
N LEU A 568 17.83 -6.61 13.63
CA LEU A 568 16.92 -6.12 12.61
C LEU A 568 16.26 -4.79 13.04
N ALA A 569 15.69 -4.74 14.24
CA ALA A 569 15.02 -3.55 14.76
C ALA A 569 15.98 -2.38 14.92
N ASP A 570 17.19 -2.60 15.42
CA ASP A 570 18.21 -1.56 15.58
C ASP A 570 18.59 -0.93 14.23
N ALA A 571 18.84 -1.76 13.20
CA ALA A 571 19.18 -1.27 11.86
C ALA A 571 18.03 -0.49 11.21
N LEU A 572 16.79 -0.96 11.35
CA LEU A 572 15.60 -0.28 10.82
C LEU A 572 15.32 1.04 11.53
N VAL A 573 15.50 1.09 12.86
CA VAL A 573 15.37 2.34 13.63
C VAL A 573 16.39 3.37 13.13
N ASP A 574 17.64 2.99 12.94
CA ASP A 574 18.68 3.88 12.42
C ASP A 574 18.33 4.43 11.04
N ILE A 575 17.80 3.57 10.13
CA ILE A 575 17.32 4.02 8.81
C ILE A 575 16.25 5.08 8.96
N PHE A 576 15.20 4.81 9.76
CA PHE A 576 14.03 5.70 9.85
C PHE A 576 14.30 6.99 10.61
N VAL A 577 15.24 7.00 11.55
CA VAL A 577 15.73 8.22 12.21
C VAL A 577 16.49 9.08 11.20
N ASN A 578 17.41 8.51 10.43
CA ASN A 578 18.13 9.25 9.38
C ASN A 578 17.20 9.80 8.30
N LEU A 579 16.21 9.03 7.85
CA LEU A 579 15.19 9.53 6.90
C LEU A 579 14.34 10.66 7.49
N ALA A 580 14.03 10.61 8.77
CA ALA A 580 13.34 11.69 9.47
C ALA A 580 14.18 12.96 9.57
N GLU A 581 15.51 12.85 9.74
CA GLU A 581 16.44 13.98 9.70
C GLU A 581 16.59 14.55 8.29
N GLU A 582 16.78 13.69 7.28
CA GLU A 582 17.09 14.14 5.94
C GLU A 582 15.88 14.63 5.14
N GLN A 583 14.65 14.25 5.52
CA GLN A 583 13.42 14.63 4.83
C GLN A 583 13.51 14.42 3.30
N PRO A 584 13.78 13.19 2.80
CA PRO A 584 13.86 12.92 1.35
C PRO A 584 12.57 13.27 0.62
N TYR A 585 11.47 13.11 1.32
CA TYR A 585 10.14 13.66 1.09
C TYR A 585 9.75 14.46 2.32
N ILE A 586 9.12 15.62 2.15
CA ILE A 586 8.61 16.38 3.28
C ILE A 586 7.40 15.62 3.83
N MET A 587 7.58 15.02 5.00
CA MET A 587 6.60 14.16 5.64
C MET A 587 5.45 14.99 6.18
N LEU A 588 4.19 14.69 5.83
CA LEU A 588 3.00 15.47 6.20
C LEU A 588 2.05 14.71 7.12
N ALA A 589 1.39 13.68 6.61
CA ALA A 589 0.33 12.98 7.31
C ALA A 589 0.22 11.50 6.93
N PHE A 590 -0.37 10.70 7.82
CA PHE A 590 -0.94 9.39 7.52
C PHE A 590 -2.46 9.52 7.62
N PRO A 591 -3.20 9.57 6.50
CA PRO A 591 -4.66 9.60 6.54
C PRO A 591 -5.23 8.27 7.01
N ASP A 592 -6.37 8.34 7.72
CA ASP A 592 -7.14 7.15 8.06
C ASP A 592 -8.17 6.85 6.96
N SER A 593 -8.43 5.57 6.73
CA SER A 593 -9.66 5.14 6.11
C SER A 593 -10.80 5.20 7.13
N THR A 594 -11.99 5.61 6.71
CA THR A 594 -13.17 5.64 7.55
C THR A 594 -14.27 4.77 6.97
N VAL A 595 -14.75 3.82 7.78
CA VAL A 595 -15.76 2.84 7.37
C VAL A 595 -16.98 2.95 8.28
N GLY A 596 -18.14 3.14 7.67
CA GLY A 596 -19.42 3.09 8.37
C GLY A 596 -19.96 1.67 8.42
N TYR A 597 -20.44 1.28 9.58
CA TYR A 597 -21.05 -0.02 9.85
C TYR A 597 -22.45 0.18 10.45
N ARG A 598 -23.32 -0.77 10.23
CA ARG A 598 -24.62 -0.81 10.88
C ARG A 598 -24.45 -1.08 12.39
N GLU A 599 -25.22 -0.34 13.21
CA GLU A 599 -25.24 -0.54 14.66
C GLU A 599 -25.62 -1.96 15.04
N GLY A 600 -24.92 -2.53 16.04
CA GLY A 600 -25.07 -3.90 16.49
C GLY A 600 -24.21 -4.92 15.75
N LEU A 601 -23.47 -4.54 14.70
CA LEU A 601 -22.44 -5.39 14.09
C LEU A 601 -21.20 -5.41 14.99
N GLU A 602 -20.85 -6.58 15.51
CA GLU A 602 -19.64 -6.87 16.26
C GLU A 602 -18.57 -7.47 15.34
N GLY A 603 -17.29 -7.23 15.62
CA GLY A 603 -16.14 -7.81 14.93
C GLY A 603 -15.22 -6.83 14.25
N PRO A 604 -15.72 -5.74 13.57
CA PRO A 604 -14.84 -4.71 13.02
C PRO A 604 -13.97 -4.04 14.10
N VAL A 605 -12.67 -3.87 13.82
CA VAL A 605 -11.72 -3.22 14.71
C VAL A 605 -11.24 -1.88 14.17
N GLU A 606 -10.87 -0.95 15.04
CA GLU A 606 -10.23 0.34 14.67
C GLU A 606 -8.71 0.16 14.57
N ASP A 607 -8.28 -0.72 13.69
CA ASP A 607 -6.88 -1.08 13.48
C ASP A 607 -6.58 -1.33 12.00
N PHE A 608 -5.30 -1.30 11.63
CA PHE A 608 -4.81 -1.58 10.28
C PHE A 608 -5.22 -2.97 9.75
N SER A 609 -5.34 -3.96 10.65
CA SER A 609 -5.80 -5.31 10.34
C SER A 609 -7.33 -5.47 10.36
N ASN A 610 -8.09 -4.37 10.28
CA ASN A 610 -9.55 -4.46 10.23
C ASN A 610 -10.02 -5.45 9.15
N GLY A 611 -10.81 -6.44 9.55
CA GLY A 611 -11.26 -7.53 8.68
C GLY A 611 -10.49 -8.85 8.82
N TRP A 612 -9.39 -8.90 9.61
CA TRP A 612 -8.63 -10.13 9.85
C TRP A 612 -9.51 -11.29 10.38
N ASN A 613 -10.56 -10.95 11.13
CA ASN A 613 -11.52 -11.85 11.73
C ASN A 613 -12.91 -11.80 11.06
N LEU A 614 -12.98 -11.46 9.78
CA LEU A 614 -14.25 -11.32 9.06
C LEU A 614 -15.20 -12.52 9.22
N PRO A 615 -14.74 -13.79 9.23
CA PRO A 615 -15.62 -14.93 9.49
C PRO A 615 -16.35 -14.89 10.84
N ALA A 616 -15.77 -14.21 11.81
CA ALA A 616 -16.31 -14.08 13.17
C ALA A 616 -17.23 -12.86 13.37
N TRP A 617 -17.46 -12.06 12.35
CA TRP A 617 -18.38 -10.93 12.45
C TRP A 617 -19.82 -11.40 12.62
N ARG A 618 -20.60 -10.70 13.46
CA ARG A 618 -21.98 -11.06 13.77
C ARG A 618 -22.77 -9.86 14.27
N TYR A 619 -24.08 -9.96 14.25
CA TYR A 619 -24.93 -9.03 15.00
C TYR A 619 -25.12 -9.49 16.45
N GLU A 620 -25.18 -8.53 17.40
CA GLU A 620 -25.59 -8.81 18.77
C GLU A 620 -26.93 -9.57 18.77
N GLN A 621 -27.03 -10.65 19.55
CA GLN A 621 -28.24 -11.47 19.68
C GLN A 621 -29.23 -10.86 20.67
#